data_5316821693f66994d4b205b7cb5add8b
#
_entry.id   5316821693f66994d4b205b7cb5add8b
#
_cell.length_a   1.000
_cell.length_b   1.000
_cell.length_c   1.000
_cell.angle_alpha   90.00
_cell.angle_beta   90.00
_cell.angle_gamma   90.00
#
_symmetry.space_group_name_H-M   'P 1'
#
loop_
_entity.id
_entity.type
_entity.pdbx_description
1 polymer ?
#
loop_
_entity_poly.entity_id
_entity_poly.type
_entity_poly.pdbx_seq_one_letter_code
_entity_poly.pdbx_strand_id
1 'polypeptide(L)'
;MGSLREPVNDRDVKAVRRPVVLVAEVLAGRAIEVDRSVIPAKDGCPGRFRPVRDDYVACCRERGNAEATVATKDKAASRLLAYLQDVGVDDLAALGVRDVSGFFLRQRGLGLGRKTIALMRSCVADFLRFLATTGRAPCGLADRLPPHRHVRHESEPHLWTVEEIRRVLAVIDRQSACGKRDYAMILTTARLGLRISDLRRLELGDLDWRSKTITIVQEKTGRPLSLPLLDDVGWAIIDYVRDGRPETACPKVFVKHRHPFDAFGCASSIASRLSLHAARAGIVFAPGEVCGMHSLRGALAVAMIGNATPIPVVSAVLGHASSDTTQAYYLRFDVQRLRCCALDVEDVIEQGG
;
A
#
# COMPACT_ATOMS: atom_id res chain seq x y z
N MET A 1 -29.07 32.82 15.82
CA MET A 1 -27.98 32.30 14.97
C MET A 1 -27.27 31.20 15.74
N GLY A 2 -27.72 29.98 15.56
CA GLY A 2 -27.15 28.81 16.25
C GLY A 2 -26.08 28.19 15.43
N SER A 3 -24.85 28.24 15.95
CA SER A 3 -23.71 27.48 15.43
C SER A 3 -23.96 26.00 15.70
N LEU A 4 -24.26 25.23 14.66
CA LEU A 4 -24.27 23.78 14.69
C LEU A 4 -22.82 23.32 14.94
N ARG A 5 -22.52 22.89 16.17
CA ARG A 5 -21.28 22.18 16.47
C ARG A 5 -21.38 20.80 15.80
N GLU A 6 -20.47 20.49 14.88
CA GLU A 6 -20.33 19.16 14.34
C GLU A 6 -20.09 18.15 15.48
N PRO A 7 -20.68 16.95 15.40
CA PRO A 7 -20.47 15.92 16.40
C PRO A 7 -19.01 15.49 16.38
N VAL A 8 -18.34 15.62 17.54
CA VAL A 8 -16.94 15.20 17.71
C VAL A 8 -16.84 13.70 17.46
N ASN A 9 -15.96 13.30 16.55
CA ASN A 9 -15.76 11.91 16.15
C ASN A 9 -15.20 11.10 17.36
N ASP A 10 -15.71 9.90 17.59
CA ASP A 10 -15.30 8.99 18.69
C ASP A 10 -13.78 8.66 18.67
N ARG A 11 -13.12 8.76 17.52
CA ARG A 11 -11.66 8.66 17.37
C ARG A 11 -10.93 9.84 17.98
N ASP A 12 -11.46 11.04 17.83
CA ASP A 12 -10.85 12.27 18.34
C ASP A 12 -11.02 12.35 19.86
N VAL A 13 -12.17 11.89 20.37
CA VAL A 13 -12.40 11.75 21.82
C VAL A 13 -11.41 10.77 22.44
N LYS A 14 -11.17 9.60 21.83
CA LYS A 14 -10.20 8.60 22.32
C LYS A 14 -8.75 9.10 22.23
N ALA A 15 -8.40 9.87 21.21
CA ALA A 15 -7.06 10.43 21.03
C ALA A 15 -6.73 11.49 22.11
N VAL A 16 -7.72 12.26 22.57
CA VAL A 16 -7.53 13.33 23.54
C VAL A 16 -7.72 12.85 25.00
N ARG A 17 -8.62 11.90 25.24
CA ARG A 17 -8.97 11.44 26.60
C ARG A 17 -7.79 10.88 27.38
N ARG A 18 -6.92 10.10 26.76
CA ARG A 18 -5.78 9.44 27.42
C ARG A 18 -4.67 10.41 27.84
N PRO A 19 -4.20 11.34 26.97
CA PRO A 19 -3.27 12.39 27.40
C PRO A 19 -3.82 13.28 28.51
N VAL A 20 -5.10 13.65 28.46
CA VAL A 20 -5.74 14.51 29.47
C VAL A 20 -5.79 13.82 30.84
N VAL A 21 -6.16 12.53 30.88
CA VAL A 21 -6.18 11.75 32.14
C VAL A 21 -4.77 11.63 32.71
N LEU A 22 -3.76 11.32 31.89
CA LEU A 22 -2.37 11.22 32.34
C LEU A 22 -1.84 12.54 32.91
N VAL A 23 -2.14 13.67 32.26
CA VAL A 23 -1.77 15.00 32.73
C VAL A 23 -2.48 15.32 34.06
N ALA A 24 -3.75 14.99 34.20
CA ALA A 24 -4.51 15.19 35.41
C ALA A 24 -3.95 14.37 36.58
N GLU A 25 -3.50 13.13 36.36
CA GLU A 25 -2.88 12.28 37.39
C GLU A 25 -1.51 12.81 37.81
N VAL A 26 -0.68 13.28 36.87
CA VAL A 26 0.60 13.94 37.16
C VAL A 26 0.39 15.20 37.97
N LEU A 27 -0.57 16.06 37.61
CA LEU A 27 -0.89 17.28 38.33
C LEU A 27 -1.46 17.01 39.70
N ALA A 28 -2.11 15.86 39.93
CA ALA A 28 -2.59 15.41 41.22
C ALA A 28 -1.51 14.75 42.07
N GLY A 29 -0.24 14.74 41.64
CA GLY A 29 0.88 14.12 42.38
C GLY A 29 0.79 12.60 42.53
N ARG A 30 -0.04 11.94 41.73
CA ARG A 30 -0.18 10.48 41.76
C ARG A 30 0.87 9.86 40.82
N ALA A 31 1.54 8.81 41.34
CA ALA A 31 2.42 8.01 40.48
C ALA A 31 1.57 7.35 39.40
N ILE A 32 1.99 7.51 38.12
CA ILE A 32 1.36 6.82 37.02
C ILE A 32 1.74 5.33 37.12
N GLU A 33 0.90 4.54 37.73
CA GLU A 33 0.98 3.09 37.62
C GLU A 33 0.49 2.71 36.20
N VAL A 34 1.44 2.49 35.32
CA VAL A 34 1.16 1.92 34.04
C VAL A 34 0.98 0.42 34.21
N ASP A 35 -0.26 0.00 34.41
CA ASP A 35 -0.60 -1.41 34.32
C ASP A 35 -0.30 -1.90 32.91
N ARG A 36 0.87 -2.48 32.74
CA ARG A 36 1.35 -3.00 31.44
C ARG A 36 0.53 -4.19 30.96
N SER A 37 -0.29 -4.80 31.81
CA SER A 37 -1.22 -5.89 31.44
C SER A 37 -2.42 -5.35 30.64
N VAL A 38 -2.80 -4.09 30.86
CA VAL A 38 -3.94 -3.41 30.19
C VAL A 38 -3.50 -2.71 28.90
N ILE A 39 -2.20 -2.51 28.67
CA ILE A 39 -1.72 -2.03 27.35
C ILE A 39 -1.86 -3.20 26.39
N PRO A 40 -2.79 -3.14 25.39
CA PRO A 40 -2.80 -4.15 24.36
C PRO A 40 -1.37 -4.26 23.81
N ALA A 41 -0.81 -5.46 23.81
CA ALA A 41 0.51 -5.65 23.26
C ALA A 41 0.56 -4.96 21.90
N LYS A 42 1.67 -4.31 21.58
CA LYS A 42 1.84 -3.49 20.36
C LYS A 42 1.46 -4.27 19.09
N ASP A 43 1.45 -5.58 19.18
CA ASP A 43 1.10 -6.55 18.13
C ASP A 43 -0.37 -7.03 18.22
N GLY A 44 -1.13 -6.68 19.27
CA GLY A 44 -2.52 -7.09 19.47
C GLY A 44 -2.72 -8.59 19.71
N CYS A 45 -1.65 -9.38 19.89
CA CYS A 45 -1.73 -10.81 20.16
C CYS A 45 -1.84 -11.07 21.67
N PRO A 46 -2.82 -11.88 22.13
CA PRO A 46 -2.92 -12.26 23.53
C PRO A 46 -1.70 -13.04 24.02
N GLY A 47 -1.27 -12.78 25.26
CA GLY A 47 -0.04 -13.34 25.83
C GLY A 47 0.07 -14.86 25.72
N ARG A 48 -1.04 -15.58 26.01
CA ARG A 48 -1.11 -17.05 25.94
C ARG A 48 -0.93 -17.63 24.52
N PHE A 49 -1.27 -16.88 23.48
CA PHE A 49 -1.14 -17.31 22.09
C PHE A 49 0.14 -16.82 21.43
N ARG A 50 0.97 -16.02 22.12
CA ARG A 50 2.22 -15.51 21.57
C ARG A 50 3.17 -16.62 21.07
N PRO A 51 3.39 -17.71 21.82
CA PRO A 51 4.29 -18.76 21.33
C PRO A 51 3.84 -19.32 19.97
N VAL A 52 2.55 -19.58 19.82
CA VAL A 52 1.97 -20.10 18.56
C VAL A 52 2.10 -19.09 17.43
N ARG A 53 1.85 -17.81 17.71
CA ARG A 53 2.00 -16.74 16.75
C ARG A 53 3.46 -16.57 16.32
N ASP A 54 4.38 -16.62 17.28
CA ASP A 54 5.82 -16.46 17.01
C ASP A 54 6.37 -17.61 16.17
N ASP A 55 5.95 -18.87 16.46
CA ASP A 55 6.27 -20.04 15.65
C ASP A 55 5.74 -19.89 14.20
N TYR A 56 4.51 -19.36 14.04
CA TYR A 56 3.96 -19.10 12.72
C TYR A 56 4.75 -18.04 11.94
N VAL A 57 5.15 -16.96 12.61
CA VAL A 57 5.96 -15.89 12.03
C VAL A 57 7.33 -16.43 11.60
N ALA A 58 7.97 -17.27 12.45
CA ALA A 58 9.22 -17.94 12.11
C ALA A 58 9.05 -18.84 10.87
N CYS A 59 8.03 -19.69 10.86
CA CYS A 59 7.70 -20.53 9.71
C CYS A 59 7.46 -19.74 8.41
N CYS A 60 6.81 -18.57 8.52
CA CYS A 60 6.63 -17.70 7.35
C CYS A 60 7.96 -17.18 6.81
N ARG A 61 8.92 -16.84 7.67
CA ARG A 61 10.26 -16.41 7.27
C ARG A 61 11.08 -17.55 6.65
N GLU A 62 11.03 -18.73 7.24
CA GLU A 62 11.67 -19.95 6.70
C GLU A 62 11.15 -20.32 5.30
N ARG A 63 9.87 -20.07 5.04
CA ARG A 63 9.26 -20.21 3.70
C ARG A 63 9.70 -19.13 2.71
N GLY A 64 10.59 -18.20 3.08
CA GLY A 64 11.09 -17.13 2.23
C GLY A 64 10.08 -16.01 1.95
N ASN A 65 9.04 -15.82 2.79
CA ASN A 65 8.12 -14.70 2.61
C ASN A 65 8.84 -13.37 2.90
N ALA A 66 8.59 -12.37 2.06
CA ALA A 66 9.06 -11.01 2.32
C ALA A 66 8.50 -10.46 3.65
N GLU A 67 9.29 -9.68 4.39
CA GLU A 67 8.91 -9.15 5.71
C GLU A 67 7.56 -8.39 5.70
N ALA A 68 7.23 -7.67 4.64
CA ALA A 68 5.92 -7.03 4.49
C ALA A 68 4.77 -8.04 4.42
N THR A 69 5.00 -9.21 3.82
CA THR A 69 4.03 -10.31 3.76
C THR A 69 3.94 -10.98 5.13
N VAL A 70 5.06 -11.21 5.81
CA VAL A 70 5.12 -11.73 7.18
C VAL A 70 4.33 -10.84 8.12
N ALA A 71 4.57 -9.52 8.09
CA ALA A 71 3.83 -8.56 8.91
C ALA A 71 2.31 -8.55 8.64
N THR A 72 1.91 -8.76 7.39
CA THR A 72 0.48 -8.85 7.01
C THR A 72 -0.16 -10.11 7.56
N LYS A 73 0.54 -11.25 7.45
CA LYS A 73 0.12 -12.55 7.97
C LYS A 73 0.06 -12.55 9.49
N ASP A 74 1.09 -12.01 10.16
CA ASP A 74 1.16 -11.84 11.61
C ASP A 74 -0.03 -11.02 12.12
N LYS A 75 -0.31 -9.88 11.50
CA LYS A 75 -1.45 -9.03 11.87
C LYS A 75 -2.80 -9.75 11.74
N ALA A 76 -2.97 -10.58 10.71
CA ALA A 76 -4.19 -11.35 10.52
C ALA A 76 -4.33 -12.47 11.56
N ALA A 77 -3.26 -13.21 11.85
CA ALA A 77 -3.20 -14.23 12.88
C ALA A 77 -3.47 -13.64 14.27
N SER A 78 -2.78 -12.54 14.61
CA SER A 78 -2.97 -11.85 15.89
C SER A 78 -4.41 -11.36 16.10
N ARG A 79 -5.06 -10.86 15.04
CA ARG A 79 -6.48 -10.46 15.11
C ARG A 79 -7.43 -11.64 15.32
N LEU A 80 -7.17 -12.78 14.68
CA LEU A 80 -7.95 -13.99 14.92
C LEU A 80 -7.76 -14.46 16.37
N LEU A 81 -6.53 -14.55 16.85
CA LEU A 81 -6.21 -14.98 18.21
C LEU A 81 -6.82 -14.07 19.27
N ALA A 82 -6.79 -12.76 19.04
CA ALA A 82 -7.47 -11.79 19.93
C ALA A 82 -8.99 -12.00 19.95
N TYR A 83 -9.59 -12.24 18.80
CA TYR A 83 -11.02 -12.56 18.70
C TYR A 83 -11.36 -13.86 19.46
N LEU A 84 -10.55 -14.92 19.29
CA LEU A 84 -10.76 -16.20 19.97
C LEU A 84 -10.71 -16.03 21.49
N GLN A 85 -9.77 -15.23 21.98
CA GLN A 85 -9.73 -14.89 23.41
C GLN A 85 -11.01 -14.17 23.86
N ASP A 86 -11.50 -13.18 23.09
CA ASP A 86 -12.69 -12.40 23.41
C ASP A 86 -13.96 -13.28 23.51
N VAL A 87 -14.02 -14.36 22.74
CA VAL A 87 -15.16 -15.30 22.73
C VAL A 87 -14.95 -16.53 23.63
N GLY A 88 -13.86 -16.56 24.40
CA GLY A 88 -13.59 -17.62 25.38
C GLY A 88 -13.07 -18.93 24.79
N VAL A 89 -12.51 -18.91 23.58
CA VAL A 89 -11.83 -20.07 23.00
C VAL A 89 -10.38 -20.09 23.47
N ASP A 90 -10.09 -20.95 24.44
CA ASP A 90 -8.78 -21.06 25.09
C ASP A 90 -7.90 -22.14 24.46
N ASP A 91 -8.52 -23.20 23.93
CA ASP A 91 -7.84 -24.31 23.29
C ASP A 91 -8.05 -24.27 21.76
N LEU A 92 -6.95 -24.12 21.02
CA LEU A 92 -6.97 -24.12 19.57
C LEU A 92 -7.31 -25.52 18.99
N ALA A 93 -7.11 -26.60 19.76
CA ALA A 93 -7.49 -27.94 19.33
C ALA A 93 -9.02 -28.12 19.23
N ALA A 94 -9.78 -27.33 19.99
CA ALA A 94 -11.23 -27.31 19.96
C ALA A 94 -11.81 -26.32 18.93
N LEU A 95 -10.95 -25.64 18.16
CA LEU A 95 -11.36 -24.61 17.20
C LEU A 95 -12.30 -25.18 16.14
N GLY A 96 -13.47 -24.55 15.98
CA GLY A 96 -14.51 -24.96 15.06
C GLY A 96 -14.75 -23.95 13.91
N VAL A 97 -15.51 -24.40 12.91
CA VAL A 97 -15.94 -23.54 11.78
C VAL A 97 -16.75 -22.33 12.25
N ARG A 98 -17.55 -22.50 13.33
CA ARG A 98 -18.37 -21.42 13.91
C ARG A 98 -17.52 -20.28 14.43
N ASP A 99 -16.40 -20.58 15.08
CA ASP A 99 -15.50 -19.57 15.69
C ASP A 99 -14.83 -18.76 14.58
N VAL A 100 -14.33 -19.43 13.55
CA VAL A 100 -13.71 -18.74 12.42
C VAL A 100 -14.72 -17.93 11.60
N SER A 101 -15.94 -18.45 11.41
CA SER A 101 -17.01 -17.71 10.74
C SER A 101 -17.45 -16.49 11.55
N GLY A 102 -17.57 -16.62 12.87
CA GLY A 102 -17.85 -15.50 13.79
C GLY A 102 -16.81 -14.40 13.72
N PHE A 103 -15.53 -14.77 13.61
CA PHE A 103 -14.45 -13.81 13.37
C PHE A 103 -14.71 -12.95 12.13
N PHE A 104 -15.01 -13.57 10.98
CA PHE A 104 -15.26 -12.83 9.74
C PHE A 104 -16.54 -12.00 9.79
N LEU A 105 -17.58 -12.46 10.47
CA LEU A 105 -18.80 -11.67 10.70
C LEU A 105 -18.48 -10.41 11.52
N ARG A 106 -17.70 -10.54 12.60
CA ARG A 106 -17.23 -9.39 13.40
C ARG A 106 -16.40 -8.42 12.56
N GLN A 107 -15.48 -8.92 11.71
CA GLN A 107 -14.66 -8.04 10.85
C GLN A 107 -15.51 -7.26 9.84
N ARG A 108 -16.57 -7.87 9.29
CA ARG A 108 -17.55 -7.18 8.44
C ARG A 108 -18.31 -6.09 9.19
N GLY A 109 -18.74 -6.37 10.41
CA GLY A 109 -19.41 -5.39 11.28
C GLY A 109 -18.56 -4.17 11.63
N LEU A 110 -17.21 -4.29 11.57
CA LEU A 110 -16.27 -3.18 11.75
C LEU A 110 -16.10 -2.29 10.49
N GLY A 111 -16.87 -2.53 9.42
CA GLY A 111 -16.81 -1.72 8.20
C GLY A 111 -15.56 -1.92 7.34
N LEU A 112 -14.85 -3.03 7.50
CA LEU A 112 -13.67 -3.31 6.68
C LEU A 112 -14.07 -3.57 5.23
N GLY A 113 -13.34 -2.94 4.30
CA GLY A 113 -13.54 -3.10 2.87
C GLY A 113 -13.34 -4.54 2.39
N ARG A 114 -14.08 -4.95 1.34
CA ARG A 114 -14.08 -6.32 0.81
C ARG A 114 -12.68 -6.83 0.46
N LYS A 115 -11.80 -5.99 -0.12
CA LYS A 115 -10.39 -6.33 -0.42
C LYS A 115 -9.61 -6.69 0.83
N THR A 116 -9.81 -5.92 1.91
CA THR A 116 -9.14 -6.15 3.20
C THR A 116 -9.59 -7.48 3.80
N ILE A 117 -10.89 -7.78 3.73
CA ILE A 117 -11.44 -9.07 4.20
C ILE A 117 -10.94 -10.24 3.37
N ALA A 118 -10.84 -10.09 2.03
CA ALA A 118 -10.29 -11.12 1.15
C ALA A 118 -8.83 -11.44 1.47
N LEU A 119 -8.00 -10.41 1.66
CA LEU A 119 -6.61 -10.55 2.07
C LEU A 119 -6.50 -11.22 3.44
N MET A 120 -7.30 -10.76 4.41
CA MET A 120 -7.35 -11.33 5.75
C MET A 120 -7.76 -12.81 5.71
N ARG A 121 -8.76 -13.17 4.88
CA ARG A 121 -9.17 -14.56 4.67
C ARG A 121 -8.03 -15.44 4.17
N SER A 122 -7.27 -14.95 3.18
CA SER A 122 -6.11 -15.68 2.66
C SER A 122 -5.04 -15.89 3.74
N CYS A 123 -4.74 -14.86 4.54
CA CYS A 123 -3.77 -14.95 5.63
C CYS A 123 -4.25 -15.88 6.75
N VAL A 124 -5.54 -15.80 7.13
CA VAL A 124 -6.13 -16.68 8.14
C VAL A 124 -6.15 -18.14 7.65
N ALA A 125 -6.45 -18.39 6.37
CA ALA A 125 -6.37 -19.73 5.79
C ALA A 125 -4.95 -20.33 5.91
N ASP A 126 -3.93 -19.52 5.62
CA ASP A 126 -2.52 -19.93 5.76
C ASP A 126 -2.16 -20.25 7.21
N PHE A 127 -2.61 -19.42 8.16
CA PHE A 127 -2.42 -19.65 9.59
C PHE A 127 -3.12 -20.93 10.08
N LEU A 128 -4.38 -21.17 9.66
CA LEU A 128 -5.11 -22.38 10.02
C LEU A 128 -4.45 -23.64 9.45
N ARG A 129 -3.89 -23.59 8.24
CA ARG A 129 -3.09 -24.70 7.70
C ARG A 129 -1.83 -24.95 8.53
N PHE A 130 -1.14 -23.89 8.95
CA PHE A 130 -0.01 -24.02 9.87
C PHE A 130 -0.41 -24.67 11.18
N LEU A 131 -1.50 -24.25 11.81
CA LEU A 131 -2.00 -24.87 13.05
C LEU A 131 -2.33 -26.36 12.85
N ALA A 132 -2.96 -26.71 11.73
CA ALA A 132 -3.29 -28.09 11.41
C ALA A 132 -2.04 -28.96 11.18
N THR A 133 -1.04 -28.46 10.43
CA THR A 133 0.21 -29.17 10.18
C THR A 133 1.06 -29.36 11.42
N THR A 134 0.93 -28.48 12.42
CA THR A 134 1.60 -28.58 13.71
C THR A 134 0.78 -29.29 14.78
N GLY A 135 -0.37 -29.88 14.43
CA GLY A 135 -1.25 -30.61 15.34
C GLY A 135 -1.95 -29.74 16.39
N ARG A 136 -1.97 -28.41 16.20
CA ARG A 136 -2.53 -27.45 17.17
C ARG A 136 -3.99 -27.08 16.91
N ALA A 137 -4.54 -27.45 15.74
CA ALA A 137 -5.95 -27.25 15.41
C ALA A 137 -6.45 -28.37 14.47
N PRO A 138 -7.79 -28.59 14.38
CA PRO A 138 -8.37 -29.58 13.48
C PRO A 138 -8.03 -29.31 12.02
N CYS A 139 -7.81 -30.37 11.25
CA CYS A 139 -7.58 -30.31 9.83
C CYS A 139 -8.83 -29.82 9.06
N GLY A 140 -8.62 -29.20 7.89
CA GLY A 140 -9.71 -28.82 6.96
C GLY A 140 -10.46 -27.54 7.34
N LEU A 141 -10.12 -26.85 8.43
CA LEU A 141 -10.74 -25.56 8.80
C LEU A 141 -10.48 -24.48 7.75
N ALA A 142 -9.28 -24.46 7.17
CA ALA A 142 -8.92 -23.49 6.13
C ALA A 142 -9.82 -23.56 4.88
N ASP A 143 -10.28 -24.75 4.54
CA ASP A 143 -11.10 -24.99 3.35
C ASP A 143 -12.59 -24.71 3.59
N ARG A 144 -13.00 -24.70 4.87
CA ARG A 144 -14.35 -24.37 5.31
C ARG A 144 -14.57 -22.90 5.64
N LEU A 145 -13.60 -22.03 5.34
CA LEU A 145 -13.77 -20.59 5.54
C LEU A 145 -14.93 -20.05 4.71
N PRO A 146 -15.70 -19.08 5.25
CA PRO A 146 -16.82 -18.49 4.54
C PRO A 146 -16.42 -18.03 3.14
N PRO A 147 -17.22 -18.32 2.09
CA PRO A 147 -16.92 -17.85 0.75
C PRO A 147 -16.88 -16.34 0.74
N HIS A 148 -15.87 -15.78 0.09
CA HIS A 148 -15.75 -14.36 -0.09
C HIS A 148 -15.72 -14.04 -1.59
N ARG A 149 -16.82 -13.49 -2.10
CA ARG A 149 -16.86 -12.96 -3.46
C ARG A 149 -16.05 -11.67 -3.47
N HIS A 150 -14.83 -11.75 -3.96
CA HIS A 150 -14.03 -10.60 -4.28
C HIS A 150 -14.33 -10.17 -5.71
N VAL A 151 -15.00 -9.03 -5.86
CA VAL A 151 -15.09 -8.40 -7.18
C VAL A 151 -13.72 -7.76 -7.46
N ARG A 152 -13.02 -8.29 -8.45
CA ARG A 152 -11.64 -7.90 -8.78
C ARG A 152 -11.45 -6.38 -9.03
N HIS A 153 -12.55 -5.65 -9.22
CA HIS A 153 -12.55 -4.28 -9.74
C HIS A 153 -13.45 -3.30 -8.99
N GLU A 154 -13.60 -3.46 -7.67
CA GLU A 154 -14.41 -2.53 -6.83
C GLU A 154 -13.82 -1.11 -6.73
N SER A 155 -12.54 -0.93 -7.02
CA SER A 155 -11.90 0.38 -7.05
C SER A 155 -11.07 0.50 -8.31
N GLU A 156 -11.31 1.50 -9.10
CA GLU A 156 -10.52 1.82 -10.27
C GLU A 156 -9.40 2.78 -9.87
N PRO A 157 -8.16 2.57 -10.35
CA PRO A 157 -7.13 3.56 -10.16
C PRO A 157 -7.45 4.77 -11.02
N HIS A 158 -7.24 5.97 -10.45
CA HIS A 158 -7.35 7.21 -11.21
C HIS A 158 -6.38 7.20 -12.39
N LEU A 159 -6.88 7.49 -13.57
CA LEU A 159 -6.09 7.62 -14.80
C LEU A 159 -5.61 9.06 -14.95
N TRP A 160 -4.41 9.30 -14.48
CA TRP A 160 -3.79 10.61 -14.60
C TRP A 160 -3.61 11.05 -16.05
N THR A 161 -4.14 12.20 -16.38
CA THR A 161 -3.80 12.88 -17.63
C THR A 161 -2.49 13.63 -17.50
N VAL A 162 -1.84 13.91 -18.62
CA VAL A 162 -0.60 14.71 -18.67
C VAL A 162 -0.83 16.09 -18.04
N GLU A 163 -2.02 16.68 -18.28
CA GLU A 163 -2.37 17.99 -17.75
C GLU A 163 -2.55 17.99 -16.23
N GLU A 164 -3.18 16.96 -15.68
CA GLU A 164 -3.31 16.80 -14.22
C GLU A 164 -1.93 16.65 -13.55
N ILE A 165 -1.05 15.85 -14.16
CA ILE A 165 0.33 15.69 -13.65
C ILE A 165 1.05 17.04 -13.67
N ARG A 166 0.93 17.82 -14.76
CA ARG A 166 1.51 19.17 -14.85
C ARG A 166 0.96 20.09 -13.75
N ARG A 167 -0.35 20.10 -13.53
CA ARG A 167 -0.99 20.89 -12.47
C ARG A 167 -0.48 20.49 -11.09
N VAL A 168 -0.37 19.19 -10.80
CA VAL A 168 0.19 18.70 -9.53
C VAL A 168 1.62 19.18 -9.34
N LEU A 169 2.46 19.08 -10.36
CA LEU A 169 3.85 19.51 -10.29
C LEU A 169 3.97 21.05 -10.12
N ALA A 170 3.08 21.82 -10.77
CA ALA A 170 3.07 23.26 -10.74
C ALA A 170 2.72 23.86 -9.36
N VAL A 171 1.88 23.17 -8.55
CA VAL A 171 1.50 23.66 -7.21
C VAL A 171 2.50 23.31 -6.12
N ILE A 172 3.56 22.56 -6.44
CA ILE A 172 4.60 22.21 -5.47
C ILE A 172 5.56 23.39 -5.28
N ASP A 173 5.64 23.87 -4.06
CA ASP A 173 6.59 24.93 -3.69
C ASP A 173 8.04 24.39 -3.69
N ARG A 174 8.76 24.62 -4.80
CA ARG A 174 10.16 24.22 -4.97
C ARG A 174 11.16 25.13 -4.25
N GLN A 175 10.74 26.17 -3.55
CA GLN A 175 11.63 26.93 -2.68
C GLN A 175 11.84 26.19 -1.34
N SER A 176 10.89 25.36 -0.93
CA SER A 176 11.01 24.55 0.27
C SER A 176 11.75 23.23 0.02
N ALA A 177 12.58 22.83 0.96
CA ALA A 177 13.31 21.56 0.92
C ALA A 177 12.39 20.33 0.77
N CYS A 178 11.23 20.34 1.46
CA CYS A 178 10.20 19.29 1.31
C CYS A 178 9.56 19.32 -0.08
N GLY A 179 9.35 20.51 -0.63
CA GLY A 179 8.76 20.64 -1.96
C GLY A 179 9.69 20.14 -3.06
N LYS A 180 11.00 20.48 -3.00
CA LYS A 180 12.00 19.90 -3.92
C LYS A 180 11.99 18.39 -3.92
N ARG A 181 11.95 17.78 -2.72
CA ARG A 181 11.83 16.33 -2.55
C ARG A 181 10.56 15.78 -3.19
N ASP A 182 9.40 16.35 -2.83
CA ASP A 182 8.10 15.86 -3.28
C ASP A 182 7.96 15.99 -4.81
N TYR A 183 8.46 17.11 -5.37
CA TYR A 183 8.54 17.33 -6.82
C TYR A 183 9.37 16.23 -7.50
N ALA A 184 10.60 16.01 -7.03
CA ALA A 184 11.48 14.99 -7.59
C ALA A 184 10.88 13.57 -7.50
N MET A 185 10.27 13.20 -6.37
CA MET A 185 9.62 11.90 -6.20
C MET A 185 8.45 11.69 -7.17
N ILE A 186 7.57 12.69 -7.28
CA ILE A 186 6.38 12.60 -8.14
C ILE A 186 6.80 12.59 -9.61
N LEU A 187 7.73 13.45 -10.02
CA LEU A 187 8.25 13.50 -11.38
C LEU A 187 8.94 12.18 -11.76
N THR A 188 9.82 11.65 -10.90
CA THR A 188 10.50 10.37 -11.13
C THR A 188 9.49 9.25 -11.35
N THR A 189 8.43 9.19 -10.53
CA THR A 189 7.41 8.15 -10.69
C THR A 189 6.59 8.33 -11.97
N ALA A 190 6.21 9.55 -12.30
CA ALA A 190 5.41 9.85 -13.48
C ALA A 190 6.17 9.59 -14.80
N ARG A 191 7.49 9.88 -14.80
CA ARG A 191 8.34 9.78 -16.00
C ARG A 191 8.96 8.39 -16.20
N LEU A 192 9.34 7.73 -15.10
CA LEU A 192 10.05 6.44 -15.15
C LEU A 192 9.20 5.26 -14.67
N GLY A 193 8.04 5.52 -14.11
CA GLY A 193 7.15 4.48 -13.64
C GLY A 193 7.71 3.62 -12.50
N LEU A 194 8.68 4.10 -11.73
CA LEU A 194 9.23 3.36 -10.60
C LEU A 194 8.14 3.01 -9.58
N ARG A 195 8.19 1.79 -9.05
CA ARG A 195 7.33 1.44 -7.93
C ARG A 195 7.71 2.26 -6.71
N ILE A 196 6.71 2.60 -5.90
CA ILE A 196 6.95 3.39 -4.66
C ILE A 196 7.93 2.69 -3.71
N SER A 197 7.97 1.35 -3.70
CA SER A 197 8.95 0.57 -2.95
C SER A 197 10.37 0.78 -3.47
N ASP A 198 10.53 0.81 -4.78
CA ASP A 198 11.82 0.98 -5.45
C ASP A 198 12.28 2.45 -5.32
N LEU A 199 11.38 3.41 -5.54
CA LEU A 199 11.66 4.84 -5.32
C LEU A 199 12.13 5.12 -3.89
N ARG A 200 11.50 4.51 -2.89
CA ARG A 200 11.87 4.65 -1.48
C ARG A 200 13.28 4.11 -1.17
N ARG A 201 13.70 3.11 -1.91
CA ARG A 201 14.99 2.43 -1.74
C ARG A 201 16.09 2.97 -2.63
N LEU A 202 15.76 3.84 -3.58
CA LEU A 202 16.71 4.43 -4.50
C LEU A 202 17.87 5.08 -3.74
N GLU A 203 19.09 4.68 -4.05
CA GLU A 203 20.32 5.20 -3.44
C GLU A 203 21.02 6.19 -4.35
N LEU A 204 21.85 7.04 -3.76
CA LEU A 204 22.68 7.97 -4.53
C LEU A 204 23.62 7.23 -5.50
N GLY A 205 24.09 6.03 -5.11
CA GLY A 205 24.93 5.18 -5.93
C GLY A 205 24.23 4.47 -7.09
N ASP A 206 22.88 4.43 -7.10
CA ASP A 206 22.09 3.85 -8.19
C ASP A 206 22.02 4.77 -9.42
N LEU A 207 22.48 6.03 -9.28
CA LEU A 207 22.40 7.08 -10.30
C LEU A 207 23.76 7.22 -10.98
N ASP A 208 23.89 6.75 -12.22
CA ASP A 208 25.05 7.03 -13.05
C ASP A 208 24.79 8.29 -13.90
N TRP A 209 25.37 9.38 -13.46
CA TRP A 209 25.25 10.69 -14.12
C TRP A 209 25.99 10.76 -15.47
N ARG A 210 27.04 9.95 -15.64
CA ARG A 210 27.83 9.92 -16.85
C ARG A 210 27.12 9.19 -17.97
N SER A 211 26.60 8.00 -17.67
CA SER A 211 25.83 7.20 -18.65
C SER A 211 24.35 7.62 -18.70
N LYS A 212 23.91 8.54 -17.84
CA LYS A 212 22.51 8.94 -17.67
C LYS A 212 21.59 7.73 -17.46
N THR A 213 21.93 6.87 -16.50
CA THR A 213 21.13 5.68 -16.19
C THR A 213 20.85 5.57 -14.69
N ILE A 214 19.72 4.93 -14.37
CA ILE A 214 19.33 4.52 -13.03
C ILE A 214 19.31 2.99 -13.04
N THR A 215 20.09 2.35 -12.17
CA THR A 215 20.15 0.89 -12.06
C THR A 215 19.75 0.48 -10.66
N ILE A 216 18.67 -0.27 -10.52
CA ILE A 216 18.11 -0.71 -9.24
C ILE A 216 17.84 -2.21 -9.24
N VAL A 217 17.82 -2.82 -8.06
CA VAL A 217 17.25 -4.16 -7.85
C VAL A 217 15.83 -3.98 -7.30
N GLN A 218 14.82 -4.38 -8.04
CA GLN A 218 13.42 -4.21 -7.67
C GLN A 218 13.08 -4.99 -6.40
N GLU A 219 12.52 -4.32 -5.38
CA GLU A 219 12.15 -4.96 -4.10
C GLU A 219 11.17 -6.13 -4.26
N LYS A 220 10.20 -6.01 -5.14
CA LYS A 220 9.13 -7.00 -5.30
C LYS A 220 9.57 -8.25 -6.07
N THR A 221 10.48 -8.12 -7.03
CA THR A 221 10.81 -9.18 -7.97
C THR A 221 12.25 -9.69 -7.83
N GLY A 222 13.11 -8.96 -7.10
CA GLY A 222 14.54 -9.25 -6.99
C GLY A 222 15.31 -9.07 -8.32
N ARG A 223 14.66 -8.54 -9.38
CA ARG A 223 15.27 -8.41 -10.70
C ARG A 223 15.95 -7.05 -10.86
N PRO A 224 17.11 -7.00 -11.52
CA PRO A 224 17.72 -5.74 -11.89
C PRO A 224 16.85 -5.03 -12.93
N LEU A 225 16.78 -3.70 -12.82
CA LEU A 225 16.10 -2.82 -13.75
C LEU A 225 17.00 -1.62 -14.01
N SER A 226 17.35 -1.40 -15.28
CA SER A 226 18.07 -0.22 -15.71
C SER A 226 17.15 0.65 -16.56
N LEU A 227 17.06 1.94 -16.23
CA LEU A 227 16.21 2.93 -16.88
C LEU A 227 17.06 4.14 -17.28
N PRO A 228 16.69 4.85 -18.35
CA PRO A 228 17.33 6.12 -18.68
C PRO A 228 17.02 7.17 -17.59
N LEU A 229 18.03 7.87 -17.12
CA LEU A 229 17.88 9.05 -16.29
C LEU A 229 17.55 10.24 -17.19
N LEU A 230 16.26 10.53 -17.33
CA LEU A 230 15.79 11.65 -18.15
C LEU A 230 16.27 12.97 -17.56
N ASP A 231 16.60 13.96 -18.40
CA ASP A 231 17.20 15.21 -17.96
C ASP A 231 16.32 15.98 -16.95
N ASP A 232 14.99 16.02 -17.17
CA ASP A 232 14.04 16.65 -16.25
C ASP A 232 14.04 15.98 -14.86
N VAL A 233 14.10 14.65 -14.83
CA VAL A 233 14.19 13.87 -13.60
C VAL A 233 15.55 14.07 -12.92
N GLY A 234 16.63 14.01 -13.70
CA GLY A 234 17.99 14.23 -13.21
C GLY A 234 18.14 15.60 -12.53
N TRP A 235 17.70 16.65 -13.20
CA TRP A 235 17.75 18.02 -12.63
C TRP A 235 16.89 18.18 -11.39
N ALA A 236 15.71 17.55 -11.34
CA ALA A 236 14.88 17.58 -10.15
C ALA A 236 15.54 16.85 -8.96
N ILE A 237 16.21 15.74 -9.20
CA ILE A 237 16.97 15.01 -8.18
C ILE A 237 18.17 15.84 -7.71
N ILE A 238 18.93 16.45 -8.63
CA ILE A 238 20.07 17.33 -8.30
C ILE A 238 19.61 18.50 -7.44
N ASP A 239 18.54 19.20 -7.85
CA ASP A 239 17.98 20.34 -7.10
C ASP A 239 17.62 19.95 -5.67
N TYR A 240 17.01 18.74 -5.50
CA TYR A 240 16.71 18.22 -4.18
C TYR A 240 17.97 17.84 -3.39
N VAL A 241 18.87 17.08 -3.99
CA VAL A 241 20.06 16.56 -3.28
C VAL A 241 20.99 17.69 -2.86
N ARG A 242 21.17 18.70 -3.71
CA ARG A 242 22.06 19.84 -3.45
C ARG A 242 21.47 20.84 -2.45
N ASP A 243 20.19 21.23 -2.66
CA ASP A 243 19.62 22.40 -2.01
C ASP A 243 18.40 22.07 -1.12
N GLY A 244 18.01 20.81 -1.00
CA GLY A 244 16.83 20.41 -0.23
C GLY A 244 17.04 19.23 0.70
N ARG A 245 17.96 18.32 0.39
CA ARG A 245 18.16 17.12 1.18
C ARG A 245 18.91 17.44 2.47
N PRO A 246 18.35 17.08 3.65
CA PRO A 246 19.07 17.28 4.91
C PRO A 246 20.36 16.45 4.94
N GLU A 247 21.36 16.96 5.65
CA GLU A 247 22.61 16.24 5.90
C GLU A 247 22.32 14.99 6.74
N THR A 248 22.71 13.84 6.23
CA THR A 248 22.47 12.53 6.86
C THR A 248 23.40 11.46 6.28
N ALA A 249 23.76 10.49 7.10
CA ALA A 249 24.49 9.31 6.67
C ALA A 249 23.63 8.31 5.85
N CYS A 250 22.33 8.51 5.76
CA CYS A 250 21.43 7.63 4.99
C CYS A 250 21.77 7.68 3.50
N PRO A 251 22.09 6.55 2.83
CA PRO A 251 22.48 6.54 1.42
C PRO A 251 21.32 6.78 0.46
N LYS A 252 20.07 6.77 0.94
CA LYS A 252 18.88 6.91 0.09
C LYS A 252 18.77 8.30 -0.50
N VAL A 253 18.36 8.41 -1.75
CA VAL A 253 18.10 9.68 -2.41
C VAL A 253 17.05 10.47 -1.64
N PHE A 254 15.91 9.84 -1.37
CA PHE A 254 14.77 10.48 -0.71
C PHE A 254 14.68 10.11 0.77
N VAL A 255 14.78 11.11 1.63
CA VAL A 255 14.76 10.95 3.09
C VAL A 255 13.63 11.77 3.73
N LYS A 256 13.28 11.41 4.96
CA LYS A 256 12.36 12.21 5.78
C LYS A 256 13.04 13.54 6.16
N HIS A 257 12.25 14.61 6.22
CA HIS A 257 12.70 15.92 6.72
C HIS A 257 12.35 16.11 8.21
N ARG A 258 12.47 15.03 8.96
CA ARG A 258 12.28 15.00 10.42
C ARG A 258 13.31 14.02 11.00
N HIS A 259 13.94 14.44 12.10
CA HIS A 259 14.92 13.58 12.78
C HIS A 259 14.42 12.14 12.93
N PRO A 260 15.31 11.15 12.74
CA PRO A 260 16.75 11.26 12.43
C PRO A 260 17.10 11.42 10.93
N PHE A 261 16.24 11.97 10.09
CA PHE A 261 16.41 12.16 8.63
C PHE A 261 16.66 10.86 7.85
N ASP A 262 16.02 9.81 8.30
CA ASP A 262 16.13 8.48 7.75
C ASP A 262 15.30 8.27 6.48
N ALA A 263 15.51 7.12 5.84
CA ALA A 263 14.67 6.63 4.76
C ALA A 263 13.17 6.55 5.16
N PHE A 264 12.29 6.58 4.17
CA PHE A 264 10.87 6.36 4.40
C PHE A 264 10.63 4.91 4.84
N GLY A 265 10.07 4.70 6.04
CA GLY A 265 9.78 3.37 6.57
C GLY A 265 8.63 2.66 5.87
N CYS A 266 7.68 3.39 5.28
CA CYS A 266 6.53 2.82 4.57
C CYS A 266 6.15 3.62 3.33
N ALA A 267 5.52 2.94 2.38
CA ALA A 267 5.06 3.52 1.12
C ALA A 267 3.93 4.56 1.31
N SER A 268 3.10 4.41 2.34
CA SER A 268 1.99 5.33 2.61
C SER A 268 2.44 6.76 2.88
N SER A 269 3.61 6.95 3.50
CA SER A 269 4.17 8.27 3.76
C SER A 269 4.52 9.05 2.49
N ILE A 270 4.91 8.35 1.41
CA ILE A 270 5.18 8.95 0.10
C ILE A 270 3.85 9.12 -0.67
N ALA A 271 2.96 8.13 -0.63
CA ALA A 271 1.67 8.19 -1.30
C ALA A 271 0.84 9.40 -0.83
N SER A 272 0.86 9.72 0.47
CA SER A 272 0.15 10.88 1.02
C SER A 272 0.63 12.22 0.45
N ARG A 273 1.88 12.31 -0.06
CA ARG A 273 2.37 13.52 -0.71
C ARG A 273 1.67 13.79 -2.02
N LEU A 274 1.50 12.77 -2.86
CA LEU A 274 0.75 12.90 -4.10
C LEU A 274 -0.68 13.37 -3.83
N SER A 275 -1.38 12.74 -2.89
CA SER A 275 -2.75 13.13 -2.53
C SER A 275 -2.85 14.58 -2.03
N LEU A 276 -1.87 15.02 -1.23
CA LEU A 276 -1.80 16.41 -0.76
C LEU A 276 -1.66 17.40 -1.92
N HIS A 277 -0.74 17.15 -2.85
CA HIS A 277 -0.50 18.05 -3.97
C HIS A 277 -1.62 17.98 -5.01
N ALA A 278 -2.25 16.81 -5.21
CA ALA A 278 -3.44 16.68 -6.04
C ALA A 278 -4.61 17.52 -5.51
N ALA A 279 -4.86 17.49 -4.21
CA ALA A 279 -5.88 18.33 -3.59
C ALA A 279 -5.56 19.83 -3.76
N ARG A 280 -4.30 20.24 -3.61
CA ARG A 280 -3.86 21.63 -3.85
C ARG A 280 -4.01 22.04 -5.33
N ALA A 281 -3.84 21.12 -6.26
CA ALA A 281 -4.05 21.35 -7.68
C ALA A 281 -5.54 21.34 -8.08
N GLY A 282 -6.47 21.20 -7.12
CA GLY A 282 -7.91 21.14 -7.37
C GLY A 282 -8.34 19.89 -8.14
N ILE A 283 -7.61 18.78 -8.00
CA ILE A 283 -7.99 17.51 -8.64
C ILE A 283 -8.94 16.78 -7.68
N VAL A 284 -10.13 16.48 -8.19
CA VAL A 284 -11.19 15.78 -7.47
C VAL A 284 -11.26 14.35 -8.01
N PHE A 285 -11.17 13.37 -7.12
CA PHE A 285 -11.29 11.95 -7.46
C PHE A 285 -12.74 11.50 -7.33
N ALA A 286 -13.19 10.65 -8.25
CA ALA A 286 -14.51 10.05 -8.15
C ALA A 286 -14.64 9.13 -6.92
N PRO A 287 -15.84 8.96 -6.35
CA PRO A 287 -16.06 8.03 -5.25
C PRO A 287 -15.57 6.61 -5.62
N GLY A 288 -14.68 6.05 -4.81
CA GLY A 288 -14.09 4.72 -5.04
C GLY A 288 -12.84 4.71 -5.92
N GLU A 289 -12.44 5.82 -6.53
CA GLU A 289 -11.13 5.92 -7.19
C GLU A 289 -9.98 5.85 -6.18
N VAL A 290 -8.92 5.16 -6.58
CA VAL A 290 -7.70 5.07 -5.80
C VAL A 290 -6.64 5.95 -6.44
N CYS A 291 -6.31 7.03 -5.73
CA CYS A 291 -5.19 7.89 -6.09
C CYS A 291 -3.94 7.48 -5.29
N GLY A 292 -2.86 7.18 -5.99
CA GLY A 292 -1.58 6.87 -5.37
C GLY A 292 -0.45 6.85 -6.40
N MET A 293 0.79 6.76 -5.93
CA MET A 293 1.96 6.71 -6.83
C MET A 293 1.88 5.56 -7.84
N HIS A 294 1.18 4.47 -7.49
CA HIS A 294 0.99 3.36 -8.43
C HIS A 294 0.08 3.71 -9.61
N SER A 295 -0.88 4.64 -9.44
CA SER A 295 -1.73 5.10 -10.54
C SER A 295 -0.97 5.98 -11.54
N LEU A 296 0.05 6.76 -11.10
CA LEU A 296 0.96 7.46 -12.01
C LEU A 296 1.72 6.51 -12.93
N ARG A 297 2.22 5.41 -12.36
CA ARG A 297 2.87 4.34 -13.15
C ARG A 297 1.90 3.70 -14.15
N GLY A 298 0.64 3.54 -13.76
CA GLY A 298 -0.41 3.07 -14.65
C GLY A 298 -0.67 4.05 -15.81
N ALA A 299 -0.72 5.34 -15.52
CA ALA A 299 -0.87 6.37 -16.54
C ALA A 299 0.30 6.39 -17.53
N LEU A 300 1.54 6.20 -17.05
CA LEU A 300 2.70 6.05 -17.95
C LEU A 300 2.53 4.84 -18.89
N ALA A 301 2.10 3.69 -18.34
CA ALA A 301 1.84 2.50 -19.18
C ALA A 301 0.82 2.78 -20.28
N VAL A 302 -0.32 3.41 -19.91
CA VAL A 302 -1.36 3.78 -20.87
C VAL A 302 -0.83 4.77 -21.92
N ALA A 303 -0.06 5.78 -21.49
CA ALA A 303 0.55 6.75 -22.42
C ALA A 303 1.54 6.08 -23.39
N MET A 304 2.38 5.17 -22.93
CA MET A 304 3.31 4.43 -23.78
C MET A 304 2.57 3.60 -24.83
N ILE A 305 1.54 2.88 -24.42
CA ILE A 305 0.74 2.06 -25.35
C ILE A 305 -0.05 2.96 -26.31
N GLY A 306 -0.58 4.09 -25.82
CA GLY A 306 -1.23 5.10 -26.65
C GLY A 306 -0.31 5.66 -27.75
N ASN A 307 0.99 5.69 -27.51
CA ASN A 307 2.03 6.05 -28.47
C ASN A 307 2.57 4.83 -29.26
N ALA A 308 1.79 3.77 -29.37
CA ALA A 308 2.12 2.55 -30.12
C ALA A 308 3.41 1.82 -29.63
N THR A 309 3.83 2.03 -28.36
CA THR A 309 4.96 1.30 -27.79
C THR A 309 4.59 -0.19 -27.63
N PRO A 310 5.40 -1.13 -28.15
CA PRO A 310 5.11 -2.55 -28.01
C PRO A 310 5.00 -3.00 -26.54
N ILE A 311 4.02 -3.85 -26.24
CA ILE A 311 3.75 -4.34 -24.86
C ILE A 311 4.99 -4.93 -24.17
N PRO A 312 5.87 -5.70 -24.85
CA PRO A 312 7.11 -6.18 -24.23
C PRO A 312 8.01 -5.05 -23.75
N VAL A 313 8.11 -3.95 -24.52
CA VAL A 313 8.92 -2.77 -24.15
C VAL A 313 8.30 -2.08 -22.94
N VAL A 314 6.98 -1.87 -22.94
CA VAL A 314 6.26 -1.33 -21.76
C VAL A 314 6.50 -2.19 -20.53
N SER A 315 6.41 -3.52 -20.68
CA SER A 315 6.67 -4.48 -19.59
C SER A 315 8.10 -4.40 -19.08
N ALA A 316 9.09 -4.26 -19.99
CA ALA A 316 10.49 -4.11 -19.63
C ALA A 316 10.75 -2.80 -18.86
N VAL A 317 10.28 -1.66 -19.35
CA VAL A 317 10.39 -0.35 -18.68
C VAL A 317 9.77 -0.38 -17.30
N LEU A 318 8.60 -0.98 -17.18
CA LEU A 318 7.94 -1.11 -15.89
C LEU A 318 8.52 -2.23 -15.02
N GLY A 319 9.42 -3.08 -15.54
CA GLY A 319 9.96 -4.22 -14.80
C GLY A 319 8.86 -5.18 -14.32
N HIS A 320 7.92 -5.52 -15.18
CA HIS A 320 6.93 -6.55 -14.91
C HIS A 320 7.57 -7.95 -15.11
N ALA A 321 7.24 -8.89 -14.23
CA ALA A 321 7.73 -10.26 -14.34
C ALA A 321 7.10 -11.02 -15.53
N SER A 322 5.90 -10.60 -15.97
CA SER A 322 5.15 -11.13 -17.09
C SER A 322 4.48 -10.00 -17.86
N SER A 323 4.43 -10.12 -19.18
CA SER A 323 3.67 -9.24 -20.07
C SER A 323 2.17 -9.29 -19.80
N ASP A 324 1.65 -10.41 -19.26
CA ASP A 324 0.25 -10.59 -18.91
C ASP A 324 -0.23 -9.53 -17.91
N THR A 325 0.64 -9.11 -16.98
CA THR A 325 0.31 -8.05 -16.02
C THR A 325 0.08 -6.71 -16.74
N THR A 326 0.88 -6.40 -17.75
CA THR A 326 0.74 -5.18 -18.57
C THR A 326 -0.50 -5.29 -19.45
N GLN A 327 -0.70 -6.42 -20.10
CA GLN A 327 -1.85 -6.68 -20.95
C GLN A 327 -3.17 -6.65 -20.18
N ALA A 328 -3.24 -7.30 -19.01
CA ALA A 328 -4.43 -7.29 -18.15
C ALA A 328 -4.75 -5.87 -17.61
N TYR A 329 -3.73 -5.04 -17.37
CA TYR A 329 -3.93 -3.65 -16.99
C TYR A 329 -4.47 -2.83 -18.16
N TYR A 330 -3.89 -2.99 -19.37
CA TYR A 330 -4.24 -2.28 -20.57
C TYR A 330 -5.67 -2.57 -21.05
N LEU A 331 -6.06 -3.87 -21.11
CA LEU A 331 -7.41 -4.28 -21.51
C LEU A 331 -8.53 -3.66 -20.64
N ARG A 332 -8.18 -3.18 -19.46
CA ARG A 332 -9.15 -2.51 -18.54
C ARG A 332 -9.43 -1.05 -18.95
N PHE A 333 -8.46 -0.39 -19.57
CA PHE A 333 -8.53 1.05 -19.84
C PHE A 333 -8.79 1.37 -21.30
N ASP A 334 -8.69 0.38 -22.21
CA ASP A 334 -8.91 0.59 -23.64
C ASP A 334 -10.26 0.05 -24.15
N VAL A 335 -11.26 0.06 -23.29
CA VAL A 335 -12.64 -0.31 -23.70
C VAL A 335 -13.13 0.57 -24.84
N GLN A 336 -12.71 1.84 -24.92
CA GLN A 336 -13.06 2.72 -26.04
C GLN A 336 -12.38 2.30 -27.35
N ARG A 337 -11.08 1.93 -27.30
CA ARG A 337 -10.38 1.39 -28.49
C ARG A 337 -10.90 0.00 -28.87
N LEU A 338 -11.23 -0.84 -27.88
CA LEU A 338 -11.89 -2.12 -28.14
C LEU A 338 -13.25 -1.93 -28.81
N ARG A 339 -14.00 -0.88 -28.45
CA ARG A 339 -15.24 -0.52 -29.14
C ARG A 339 -15.01 -0.07 -30.59
N CYS A 340 -13.94 0.65 -30.86
CA CYS A 340 -13.57 1.01 -32.23
C CYS A 340 -13.08 -0.18 -33.07
N CYS A 341 -12.65 -1.28 -32.42
CA CYS A 341 -12.29 -2.54 -33.09
C CYS A 341 -13.46 -3.55 -33.12
N ALA A 342 -14.56 -3.25 -32.46
CA ALA A 342 -15.77 -4.08 -32.56
C ALA A 342 -16.31 -3.97 -33.99
N LEU A 343 -16.46 -5.09 -34.64
CA LEU A 343 -17.16 -5.17 -35.92
C LEU A 343 -18.60 -4.68 -35.68
N ASP A 344 -19.00 -3.66 -36.40
CA ASP A 344 -20.40 -3.24 -36.40
C ASP A 344 -21.20 -4.35 -37.06
N VAL A 345 -22.13 -4.98 -36.31
CA VAL A 345 -22.87 -6.13 -36.85
C VAL A 345 -23.76 -5.73 -38.03
N GLU A 346 -24.11 -4.45 -38.13
CA GLU A 346 -24.85 -3.89 -39.26
C GLU A 346 -24.01 -3.90 -40.54
N ASP A 347 -22.71 -3.58 -40.48
CA ASP A 347 -21.79 -3.61 -41.64
C ASP A 347 -21.53 -5.03 -42.18
N VAL A 348 -21.73 -6.07 -41.35
CA VAL A 348 -21.54 -7.47 -41.77
C VAL A 348 -22.80 -8.03 -42.46
N ILE A 349 -23.98 -7.49 -42.14
CA ILE A 349 -25.26 -7.94 -42.68
C ILE A 349 -25.47 -7.32 -44.10
N GLU A 350 -24.99 -6.11 -44.36
CA GLU A 350 -25.12 -5.46 -45.66
C GLU A 350 -24.17 -6.02 -46.75
N GLN A 351 -23.10 -6.75 -46.37
CA GLN A 351 -22.16 -7.38 -47.34
C GLN A 351 -22.52 -8.82 -47.71
N GLY A 352 -23.59 -9.37 -47.16
CA GLY A 352 -24.05 -10.76 -47.37
C GLY A 352 -25.40 -10.88 -48.06
N GLY A 353 -25.92 -9.80 -48.68
CA GLY A 353 -27.16 -9.76 -49.47
C GLY A 353 -26.95 -9.82 -50.96
#